data_eae0a666e9c957e5fb4bae9da4452a8d
#
_entry.id   eae0a666e9c957e5fb4bae9da4452a8d
#
_cell.length_a   1.000
_cell.length_b   1.000
_cell.length_c   1.000
_cell.angle_alpha   90.00
_cell.angle_beta   90.00
_cell.angle_gamma   90.00
#
_symmetry.space_group_name_H-M   'P 1'
#
loop_
_entity.id
_entity.type
_entity.pdbx_description
1 polymer ?
#
loop_
_entity_poly.entity_id
_entity_poly.type
_entity_poly.pdbx_seq_one_letter_code
_entity_poly.pdbx_strand_id
1 'polypeptide(L)'
;FENPEFVLFGMDDEEAYNKAKEFYATIHNKPVYKCTIEEAEMIKVTYNTYITMKICLANVVMEAAHKLDNVNCDNVMKGLFLANERLMSPKYLLGGMGDGGGCHPRDNIALSWLAQKLDMSYDWYENLMICREEQTEWLADLICKHKKDLPVTILGKCFKKETNLTVGSPAILLKNLLEERAEQVDMYDPWVDDYDIELDKRCYFIGTNHDKFLDYKFPKGSVVLDPWGIIKDQDDVKVIRIGR
;
A
#
# COMPACT_ATOMS: atom_id res chain seq x y z
N PHE A 1 10.43 -20.72 -21.33
CA PHE A 1 11.18 -19.74 -22.15
C PHE A 1 10.39 -19.29 -23.38
N GLU A 2 9.72 -20.22 -24.06
CA GLU A 2 8.96 -19.94 -25.30
C GLU A 2 7.59 -19.27 -25.06
N ASN A 3 7.01 -19.37 -23.87
CA ASN A 3 5.70 -18.82 -23.55
C ASN A 3 5.67 -18.15 -22.15
N PRO A 4 6.47 -17.10 -21.92
CA PRO A 4 6.38 -16.32 -20.66
C PRO A 4 5.13 -15.44 -20.65
N GLU A 5 4.71 -14.96 -19.48
CA GLU A 5 3.64 -13.96 -19.38
C GLU A 5 4.11 -12.61 -19.92
N PHE A 6 5.34 -12.25 -19.62
CA PHE A 6 6.05 -11.06 -20.13
C PHE A 6 7.56 -11.27 -20.06
N VAL A 7 8.32 -10.38 -20.68
CA VAL A 7 9.78 -10.32 -20.60
C VAL A 7 10.18 -9.11 -19.78
N LEU A 8 11.03 -9.31 -18.78
CA LEU A 8 11.54 -8.25 -17.92
C LEU A 8 12.98 -7.93 -18.29
N PHE A 9 13.25 -6.66 -18.61
CA PHE A 9 14.60 -6.15 -18.84
C PHE A 9 14.97 -5.06 -17.84
N GLY A 10 15.95 -5.35 -16.98
CA GLY A 10 16.68 -4.35 -16.21
C GLY A 10 17.89 -3.89 -17.00
N MET A 11 17.84 -2.68 -17.58
CA MET A 11 18.88 -2.19 -18.48
C MET A 11 19.02 -0.66 -18.41
N ASP A 12 20.25 -0.20 -18.30
CA ASP A 12 20.61 1.22 -18.33
C ASP A 12 21.10 1.66 -19.74
N ASP A 13 21.33 0.70 -20.65
CA ASP A 13 21.82 0.94 -22.00
C ASP A 13 20.72 0.69 -23.03
N GLU A 14 20.44 1.72 -23.85
CA GLU A 14 19.36 1.67 -24.86
C GLU A 14 19.70 0.77 -26.04
N GLU A 15 20.97 0.70 -26.44
CA GLU A 15 21.40 -0.15 -27.55
C GLU A 15 21.31 -1.63 -27.15
N ALA A 16 21.74 -1.96 -25.93
CA ALA A 16 21.62 -3.30 -25.36
C ALA A 16 20.14 -3.73 -25.25
N TYR A 17 19.27 -2.81 -24.78
CA TYR A 17 17.83 -3.06 -24.73
C TYR A 17 17.24 -3.39 -26.11
N ASN A 18 17.54 -2.60 -27.14
CA ASN A 18 17.00 -2.81 -28.48
C ASN A 18 17.45 -4.15 -29.07
N LYS A 19 18.74 -4.49 -28.92
CA LYS A 19 19.28 -5.80 -29.35
C LYS A 19 18.59 -6.98 -28.66
N ALA A 20 18.41 -6.88 -27.32
CA ALA A 20 17.74 -7.92 -26.55
C ALA A 20 16.27 -8.07 -26.97
N LYS A 21 15.56 -6.96 -27.15
CA LYS A 21 14.16 -6.93 -27.59
C LYS A 21 13.99 -7.57 -28.97
N GLU A 22 14.86 -7.21 -29.92
CA GLU A 22 14.86 -7.82 -31.27
C GLU A 22 15.10 -9.33 -31.21
N PHE A 23 16.07 -9.77 -30.40
CA PHE A 23 16.33 -11.19 -30.19
C PHE A 23 15.10 -11.94 -29.64
N TYR A 24 14.46 -11.44 -28.55
CA TYR A 24 13.29 -12.08 -27.98
C TYR A 24 12.08 -12.05 -28.91
N ALA A 25 11.94 -11.02 -29.75
CA ALA A 25 10.90 -10.95 -30.77
C ALA A 25 10.98 -12.07 -31.82
N THR A 26 12.14 -12.71 -32.00
CA THR A 26 12.28 -13.91 -32.85
C THR A 26 11.70 -15.17 -32.23
N ILE A 27 11.46 -15.16 -30.90
CA ILE A 27 10.99 -16.34 -30.15
C ILE A 27 9.48 -16.22 -29.86
N HIS A 28 9.01 -15.03 -29.47
CA HIS A 28 7.60 -14.79 -29.10
C HIS A 28 7.23 -13.29 -29.16
N ASN A 29 5.93 -13.00 -29.20
CA ASN A 29 5.38 -11.63 -29.21
C ASN A 29 4.82 -11.21 -27.84
N LYS A 30 5.45 -11.62 -26.73
CA LYS A 30 4.99 -11.27 -25.39
C LYS A 30 5.36 -9.82 -25.04
N PRO A 31 4.58 -9.18 -24.13
CA PRO A 31 4.91 -7.83 -23.66
C PRO A 31 6.31 -7.76 -23.07
N VAL A 32 7.02 -6.68 -23.35
CA VAL A 32 8.32 -6.38 -22.77
C VAL A 32 8.17 -5.23 -21.76
N TYR A 33 8.64 -5.43 -20.54
CA TYR A 33 8.74 -4.39 -19.53
C TYR A 33 10.21 -4.01 -19.31
N LYS A 34 10.54 -2.74 -19.58
CA LYS A 34 11.87 -2.17 -19.38
C LYS A 34 11.88 -1.34 -18.10
N CYS A 35 12.90 -1.51 -17.28
CA CYS A 35 13.13 -0.76 -16.05
C CYS A 35 14.63 -0.71 -15.73
N THR A 36 15.02 -0.11 -14.59
CA THR A 36 16.41 -0.17 -14.11
C THR A 36 16.78 -1.58 -13.66
N ILE A 37 18.07 -1.84 -13.47
CA ILE A 37 18.56 -3.15 -13.03
C ILE A 37 18.00 -3.47 -11.64
N GLU A 38 18.04 -2.50 -10.71
CA GLU A 38 17.55 -2.64 -9.34
C GLU A 38 16.04 -2.87 -9.27
N GLU A 39 15.27 -2.20 -10.13
CA GLU A 39 13.83 -2.44 -10.26
C GLU A 39 13.52 -3.85 -10.76
N ALA A 40 14.28 -4.33 -11.76
CA ALA A 40 14.12 -5.69 -12.28
C ALA A 40 14.43 -6.75 -11.22
N GLU A 41 15.48 -6.55 -10.43
CA GLU A 41 15.82 -7.42 -9.30
C GLU A 41 14.69 -7.44 -8.26
N MET A 42 14.17 -6.26 -7.88
CA MET A 42 13.07 -6.13 -6.94
C MET A 42 11.79 -6.79 -7.48
N ILE A 43 11.44 -6.57 -8.74
CA ILE A 43 10.27 -7.20 -9.39
C ILE A 43 10.39 -8.73 -9.34
N LYS A 44 11.56 -9.27 -9.68
CA LYS A 44 11.80 -10.73 -9.69
C LYS A 44 11.59 -11.36 -8.31
N VAL A 45 12.14 -10.77 -7.25
CA VAL A 45 12.01 -11.35 -5.90
C VAL A 45 10.60 -11.13 -5.36
N THR A 46 9.99 -9.96 -5.59
CA THR A 46 8.61 -9.66 -5.18
C THR A 46 7.60 -10.59 -5.87
N TYR A 47 7.80 -10.93 -7.15
CA TYR A 47 6.97 -11.90 -7.87
C TYR A 47 6.90 -13.25 -7.13
N ASN A 48 8.05 -13.79 -6.74
CA ASN A 48 8.10 -15.05 -6.01
C ASN A 48 7.49 -14.95 -4.61
N THR A 49 7.73 -13.83 -3.90
CA THR A 49 7.13 -13.56 -2.58
C THR A 49 5.60 -13.50 -2.67
N TYR A 50 5.06 -12.85 -3.70
CA TYR A 50 3.61 -12.79 -3.90
C TYR A 50 3.00 -14.17 -4.16
N ILE A 51 3.68 -15.03 -4.93
CA ILE A 51 3.27 -16.44 -5.11
C ILE A 51 3.30 -17.18 -3.76
N THR A 52 4.36 -16.99 -2.96
CA THR A 52 4.48 -17.59 -1.62
C THR A 52 3.33 -17.17 -0.72
N MET A 53 2.96 -15.87 -0.70
CA MET A 53 1.82 -15.37 0.07
C MET A 53 0.50 -16.06 -0.33
N LYS A 54 0.26 -16.27 -1.61
CA LYS A 54 -0.94 -17.00 -2.10
C LYS A 54 -0.94 -18.46 -1.62
N ILE A 55 0.20 -19.14 -1.69
CA ILE A 55 0.34 -20.53 -1.24
C ILE A 55 0.12 -20.61 0.28
N CYS A 56 0.75 -19.72 1.04
CA CYS A 56 0.59 -19.68 2.50
C CYS A 56 -0.87 -19.44 2.89
N LEU A 57 -1.55 -18.48 2.25
CA LEU A 57 -2.98 -18.24 2.48
C LEU A 57 -3.81 -19.52 2.21
N ALA A 58 -3.58 -20.20 1.10
CA ALA A 58 -4.30 -21.43 0.76
C ALA A 58 -4.07 -22.53 1.81
N ASN A 59 -2.84 -22.67 2.29
CA ASN A 59 -2.48 -23.66 3.32
C ASN A 59 -3.10 -23.34 4.68
N VAL A 60 -3.14 -22.07 5.09
CA VAL A 60 -3.81 -21.64 6.32
C VAL A 60 -5.32 -21.91 6.26
N VAL A 61 -5.95 -21.62 5.12
CA VAL A 61 -7.37 -21.95 4.90
C VAL A 61 -7.60 -23.47 4.91
N MET A 62 -6.68 -24.25 4.35
CA MET A 62 -6.74 -25.72 4.40
C MET A 62 -6.68 -26.24 5.83
N GLU A 63 -5.79 -25.72 6.67
CA GLU A 63 -5.69 -26.10 8.09
C GLU A 63 -6.99 -25.75 8.84
N ALA A 64 -7.49 -24.53 8.67
CA ALA A 64 -8.75 -24.13 9.27
C ALA A 64 -9.93 -25.01 8.83
N ALA A 65 -10.01 -25.31 7.53
CA ALA A 65 -11.04 -26.20 6.99
C ALA A 65 -10.95 -27.63 7.56
N HIS A 66 -9.74 -28.14 7.80
CA HIS A 66 -9.53 -29.44 8.42
C HIS A 66 -10.01 -29.49 9.88
N LYS A 67 -9.91 -28.38 10.60
CA LYS A 67 -10.32 -28.26 12.02
C LYS A 67 -11.79 -27.84 12.21
N LEU A 68 -12.48 -27.51 11.15
CA LEU A 68 -13.89 -27.11 11.14
C LEU A 68 -14.77 -28.18 10.49
N ASP A 69 -15.93 -28.44 11.10
CA ASP A 69 -16.95 -29.30 10.46
C ASP A 69 -17.58 -28.60 9.23
N ASN A 70 -17.89 -29.39 8.20
CA ASN A 70 -18.63 -28.93 7.00
C ASN A 70 -17.92 -27.84 6.15
N VAL A 71 -16.62 -27.67 6.30
CA VAL A 71 -15.82 -26.77 5.47
C VAL A 71 -14.88 -27.60 4.59
N ASN A 72 -14.94 -27.35 3.27
CA ASN A 72 -14.05 -27.92 2.28
C ASN A 72 -13.17 -26.81 1.68
N CYS A 73 -11.84 -26.93 1.85
CA CYS A 73 -10.87 -25.93 1.38
C CYS A 73 -11.01 -25.65 -0.12
N ASP A 74 -11.15 -26.69 -0.95
CA ASP A 74 -11.23 -26.50 -2.41
C ASP A 74 -12.46 -25.71 -2.83
N ASN A 75 -13.57 -25.85 -2.10
CA ASN A 75 -14.80 -25.08 -2.37
C ASN A 75 -14.62 -23.61 -1.96
N VAL A 76 -13.90 -23.34 -0.87
CA VAL A 76 -13.54 -21.96 -0.48
C VAL A 76 -12.67 -21.33 -1.56
N MET A 77 -11.62 -22.02 -2.00
CA MET A 77 -10.70 -21.51 -3.05
C MET A 77 -11.41 -21.32 -4.39
N LYS A 78 -12.31 -22.23 -4.79
CA LYS A 78 -13.13 -22.05 -6.00
C LYS A 78 -13.99 -20.80 -5.93
N GLY A 79 -14.56 -20.48 -4.76
CA GLY A 79 -15.29 -19.24 -4.56
C GLY A 79 -14.41 -18.00 -4.75
N LEU A 80 -13.20 -18.01 -4.22
CA LEU A 80 -12.23 -16.92 -4.38
C LEU A 80 -11.76 -16.76 -5.84
N PHE A 81 -11.65 -17.84 -6.62
CA PHE A 81 -11.27 -17.77 -8.04
C PHE A 81 -12.30 -17.01 -8.90
N LEU A 82 -13.54 -16.92 -8.48
CA LEU A 82 -14.56 -16.12 -9.18
C LEU A 82 -14.34 -14.61 -9.03
N ALA A 83 -13.54 -14.17 -8.05
CA ALA A 83 -13.22 -12.76 -7.79
C ALA A 83 -12.03 -12.28 -8.66
N ASN A 84 -12.03 -12.57 -9.96
CA ASN A 84 -10.92 -12.31 -10.87
C ASN A 84 -10.66 -10.82 -11.16
N GLU A 85 -11.65 -9.94 -10.98
CA GLU A 85 -11.48 -8.50 -11.16
C GLU A 85 -10.78 -7.80 -9.98
N ARG A 86 -10.78 -8.41 -8.81
CA ARG A 86 -10.14 -7.86 -7.60
C ARG A 86 -8.92 -8.65 -7.16
N LEU A 87 -9.04 -9.97 -7.00
CA LEU A 87 -7.99 -10.81 -6.43
C LEU A 87 -6.94 -11.25 -7.46
N MET A 88 -7.35 -11.37 -8.73
CA MET A 88 -6.48 -11.85 -9.83
C MET A 88 -6.09 -10.72 -10.80
N SER A 89 -6.33 -9.47 -10.44
CA SER A 89 -6.03 -8.28 -11.23
C SER A 89 -4.92 -7.43 -10.58
N PRO A 90 -4.40 -6.38 -11.24
CA PRO A 90 -3.44 -5.46 -10.64
C PRO A 90 -4.03 -4.52 -9.58
N LYS A 91 -5.33 -4.59 -9.30
CA LYS A 91 -5.95 -3.82 -8.21
C LYS A 91 -5.28 -4.16 -6.86
N TYR A 92 -5.09 -3.16 -6.02
CA TYR A 92 -4.46 -3.26 -4.69
C TYR A 92 -2.96 -3.64 -4.69
N LEU A 93 -2.26 -3.48 -5.82
CA LEU A 93 -0.81 -3.66 -5.93
C LEU A 93 -0.05 -2.33 -5.99
N LEU A 94 -0.65 -1.23 -5.58
CA LEU A 94 -0.01 0.08 -5.52
C LEU A 94 0.38 0.39 -4.08
N GLY A 95 1.63 0.81 -3.90
CA GLY A 95 2.10 1.34 -2.62
C GLY A 95 1.32 2.59 -2.22
N GLY A 96 1.08 2.74 -0.94
CA GLY A 96 0.33 3.84 -0.37
C GLY A 96 0.31 3.73 1.15
N MET A 97 -0.85 3.85 1.75
CA MET A 97 -1.02 3.84 3.18
C MET A 97 -2.09 2.84 3.61
N GLY A 98 -1.69 1.83 4.38
CA GLY A 98 -2.56 0.83 4.99
C GLY A 98 -3.43 0.04 4.01
N ASP A 99 -4.24 -0.86 4.53
CA ASP A 99 -5.18 -1.69 3.77
C ASP A 99 -6.58 -1.08 3.65
N GLY A 100 -6.86 -0.02 4.37
CA GLY A 100 -8.05 0.81 4.31
C GLY A 100 -9.38 0.16 4.73
N GLY A 101 -10.12 0.91 5.56
CA GLY A 101 -11.47 0.59 5.96
C GLY A 101 -11.60 -0.41 7.12
N GLY A 102 -12.74 -0.35 7.79
CA GLY A 102 -13.01 -1.15 8.98
C GLY A 102 -13.23 -2.65 8.71
N CYS A 103 -13.45 -3.06 7.45
CA CYS A 103 -13.70 -4.47 7.13
C CYS A 103 -12.43 -5.32 7.23
N HIS A 104 -11.30 -4.81 6.71
CA HIS A 104 -10.05 -5.58 6.67
C HIS A 104 -9.52 -5.92 8.07
N PRO A 105 -9.31 -4.95 8.99
CA PRO A 105 -8.88 -5.28 10.34
C PRO A 105 -9.91 -6.12 11.11
N ARG A 106 -11.21 -5.82 10.99
CA ARG A 106 -12.27 -6.59 11.66
C ARG A 106 -12.24 -8.06 11.27
N ASP A 107 -12.12 -8.36 9.97
CA ASP A 107 -12.16 -9.72 9.48
C ASP A 107 -10.85 -10.47 9.84
N ASN A 108 -9.69 -9.80 9.81
CA ASN A 108 -8.43 -10.38 10.27
C ASN A 108 -8.43 -10.64 11.79
N ILE A 109 -9.00 -9.75 12.61
CA ILE A 109 -9.16 -9.97 14.06
C ILE A 109 -10.06 -11.17 14.31
N ALA A 110 -11.18 -11.30 13.60
CA ALA A 110 -12.07 -12.45 13.74
C ALA A 110 -11.41 -13.77 13.35
N LEU A 111 -10.60 -13.77 12.28
CA LEU A 111 -9.87 -14.95 11.83
C LEU A 111 -8.68 -15.29 12.75
N SER A 112 -8.01 -14.30 13.34
CA SER A 112 -7.00 -14.51 14.39
C SER A 112 -7.62 -15.17 15.61
N TRP A 113 -8.77 -14.66 16.11
CA TRP A 113 -9.49 -15.31 17.20
C TRP A 113 -9.86 -16.78 16.87
N LEU A 114 -10.31 -17.03 15.62
CA LEU A 114 -10.63 -18.39 15.18
C LEU A 114 -9.38 -19.27 15.14
N ALA A 115 -8.25 -18.76 14.65
CA ALA A 115 -6.98 -19.47 14.59
C ALA A 115 -6.52 -19.91 15.99
N GLN A 116 -6.62 -19.00 16.97
CA GLN A 116 -6.32 -19.30 18.38
C GLN A 116 -7.29 -20.36 18.96
N LYS A 117 -8.59 -20.23 18.68
CA LYS A 117 -9.60 -21.19 19.17
C LYS A 117 -9.41 -22.59 18.61
N LEU A 118 -8.93 -22.71 17.38
CA LEU A 118 -8.68 -23.99 16.68
C LEU A 118 -7.28 -24.55 16.98
N ASP A 119 -6.48 -23.87 17.79
CA ASP A 119 -5.08 -24.23 18.04
C ASP A 119 -4.33 -24.48 16.71
N MET A 120 -4.39 -23.48 15.82
CA MET A 120 -3.69 -23.52 14.53
C MET A 120 -2.18 -23.41 14.75
N SER A 121 -1.41 -24.02 13.86
CA SER A 121 0.05 -24.02 13.91
C SER A 121 0.68 -22.62 13.80
N TYR A 122 -0.04 -21.66 13.25
CA TYR A 122 0.43 -20.28 13.07
C TYR A 122 -0.73 -19.31 12.87
N ASP A 123 -0.72 -18.20 13.61
CA ASP A 123 -1.67 -17.11 13.43
C ASP A 123 -1.18 -16.11 12.38
N TRP A 124 -1.50 -16.41 11.12
CA TRP A 124 -1.15 -15.57 9.98
C TRP A 124 -1.91 -14.24 9.97
N TYR A 125 -3.13 -14.23 10.50
CA TYR A 125 -4.01 -13.07 10.51
C TYR A 125 -3.56 -12.00 11.48
N GLU A 126 -3.10 -12.39 12.68
CA GLU A 126 -2.47 -11.49 13.64
C GLU A 126 -1.22 -10.84 13.03
N ASN A 127 -0.39 -11.63 12.34
CA ASN A 127 0.81 -11.10 11.69
C ASN A 127 0.52 -10.10 10.57
N LEU A 128 -0.60 -10.22 9.87
CA LEU A 128 -1.05 -9.18 8.92
C LEU A 128 -1.41 -7.89 9.65
N MET A 129 -2.07 -7.97 10.82
CA MET A 129 -2.39 -6.80 11.63
C MET A 129 -1.13 -6.13 12.20
N ILE A 130 -0.18 -6.91 12.70
CA ILE A 130 1.13 -6.41 13.16
C ILE A 130 1.85 -5.69 12.02
N CYS A 131 1.95 -6.30 10.84
CA CYS A 131 2.59 -5.68 9.67
C CYS A 131 1.96 -4.33 9.29
N ARG A 132 0.62 -4.23 9.36
CA ARG A 132 -0.13 -2.99 9.11
C ARG A 132 0.20 -1.89 10.13
N GLU A 133 0.30 -2.26 11.40
CA GLU A 133 0.59 -1.33 12.50
C GLU A 133 2.04 -0.85 12.44
N GLU A 134 2.99 -1.75 12.31
CA GLU A 134 4.42 -1.45 12.16
C GLU A 134 4.71 -0.54 10.95
N GLN A 135 3.99 -0.71 9.84
CA GLN A 135 4.12 0.21 8.70
C GLN A 135 3.63 1.61 9.05
N THR A 136 2.57 1.74 9.84
CA THR A 136 2.06 3.06 10.27
C THR A 136 3.01 3.72 11.27
N GLU A 137 3.62 2.95 12.17
CA GLU A 137 4.70 3.41 13.06
C GLU A 137 5.90 3.95 12.27
N TRP A 138 6.34 3.20 11.25
CA TRP A 138 7.42 3.66 10.36
C TRP A 138 7.08 4.97 9.65
N LEU A 139 5.84 5.18 9.23
CA LEU A 139 5.40 6.45 8.64
C LEU A 139 5.43 7.59 9.66
N ALA A 140 5.07 7.33 10.93
CA ALA A 140 5.19 8.30 12.01
C ALA A 140 6.67 8.67 12.25
N ASP A 141 7.59 7.70 12.27
CA ASP A 141 9.04 7.95 12.36
C ASP A 141 9.54 8.82 11.22
N LEU A 142 9.07 8.54 10.00
CA LEU A 142 9.44 9.29 8.81
C LEU A 142 8.98 10.76 8.89
N ILE A 143 7.76 11.00 9.39
CA ILE A 143 7.25 12.36 9.65
C ILE A 143 8.13 13.06 10.68
N CYS A 144 8.38 12.45 11.85
CA CYS A 144 9.21 13.01 12.91
C CYS A 144 10.62 13.35 12.41
N LYS A 145 11.21 12.49 11.57
CA LYS A 145 12.52 12.72 10.94
C LYS A 145 12.55 13.95 10.03
N HIS A 146 11.47 14.23 9.30
CA HIS A 146 11.47 15.25 8.26
C HIS A 146 10.78 16.56 8.64
N LYS A 147 9.88 16.56 9.63
CA LYS A 147 9.13 17.76 10.05
C LYS A 147 10.00 18.85 10.66
N LYS A 148 11.14 18.51 11.27
CA LYS A 148 11.95 19.45 12.09
C LYS A 148 11.08 20.10 13.18
N ASP A 149 11.05 21.42 13.22
CA ASP A 149 10.22 22.21 14.16
C ASP A 149 8.86 22.61 13.60
N LEU A 150 8.47 22.07 12.43
CA LEU A 150 7.20 22.40 11.80
C LEU A 150 6.05 21.63 12.47
N PRO A 151 4.89 22.26 12.70
CA PRO A 151 3.68 21.56 13.08
C PRO A 151 3.26 20.60 11.95
N VAL A 152 2.56 19.53 12.30
CA VAL A 152 2.14 18.49 11.35
C VAL A 152 0.68 18.67 10.97
N THR A 153 0.38 18.51 9.70
CA THR A 153 -1.01 18.40 9.21
C THR A 153 -1.15 17.18 8.31
N ILE A 154 -2.07 16.29 8.64
CA ILE A 154 -2.44 15.15 7.82
C ILE A 154 -3.60 15.58 6.90
N LEU A 155 -3.39 15.49 5.60
CA LEU A 155 -4.39 15.78 4.57
C LEU A 155 -5.08 14.48 4.13
N GLY A 156 -6.34 14.34 4.48
CA GLY A 156 -7.14 13.13 4.29
C GLY A 156 -7.36 12.36 5.60
N LYS A 157 -8.64 12.18 5.96
CA LYS A 157 -9.11 11.41 7.12
C LYS A 157 -9.70 10.07 6.69
N CYS A 158 -10.08 9.96 5.42
CA CYS A 158 -10.79 8.80 4.90
C CYS A 158 -9.83 7.68 4.52
N PHE A 159 -10.29 6.44 4.58
CA PHE A 159 -9.50 5.31 4.11
C PHE A 159 -9.52 5.16 2.58
N LYS A 160 -10.43 5.84 1.90
CA LYS A 160 -10.62 5.78 0.44
C LYS A 160 -10.89 7.17 -0.11
N LYS A 161 -10.28 7.47 -1.26
CA LYS A 161 -10.47 8.74 -1.95
C LYS A 161 -11.93 8.99 -2.32
N GLU A 162 -12.32 10.28 -2.37
CA GLU A 162 -13.63 10.73 -2.82
C GLU A 162 -14.81 10.13 -2.02
N THR A 163 -14.58 9.90 -0.71
CA THR A 163 -15.59 9.41 0.24
C THR A 163 -15.47 10.13 1.57
N ASN A 164 -16.47 9.99 2.44
CA ASN A 164 -16.46 10.46 3.82
C ASN A 164 -16.28 9.32 4.84
N LEU A 165 -15.72 8.20 4.41
CA LEU A 165 -15.57 6.98 5.23
C LEU A 165 -14.28 7.03 6.04
N THR A 166 -14.38 7.35 7.32
CA THR A 166 -13.22 7.50 8.23
C THR A 166 -12.98 6.29 9.12
N VAL A 167 -13.97 5.41 9.29
CA VAL A 167 -13.84 4.22 10.17
C VAL A 167 -12.79 3.26 9.63
N GLY A 168 -11.81 2.95 10.48
CA GLY A 168 -10.68 2.08 10.12
C GLY A 168 -9.63 2.78 9.24
N SER A 169 -9.64 4.11 9.17
CA SER A 169 -8.65 4.86 8.40
C SER A 169 -7.25 4.75 9.00
N PRO A 170 -6.24 4.36 8.22
CA PRO A 170 -4.85 4.35 8.66
C PRO A 170 -4.31 5.77 8.91
N ALA A 171 -4.88 6.80 8.30
CA ALA A 171 -4.51 8.19 8.56
C ALA A 171 -4.90 8.64 9.97
N ILE A 172 -6.03 8.14 10.49
CA ILE A 172 -6.44 8.40 11.88
C ILE A 172 -5.53 7.63 12.85
N LEU A 173 -5.16 6.40 12.55
CA LEU A 173 -4.19 5.66 13.35
C LEU A 173 -2.84 6.41 13.40
N LEU A 174 -2.34 6.88 12.26
CA LEU A 174 -1.12 7.68 12.18
C LEU A 174 -1.19 8.95 13.06
N LYS A 175 -2.33 9.66 13.04
CA LYS A 175 -2.54 10.81 13.93
C LYS A 175 -2.38 10.43 15.39
N ASN A 176 -3.07 9.36 15.82
CA ASN A 176 -3.03 8.91 17.22
C ASN A 176 -1.60 8.56 17.63
N LEU A 177 -0.85 7.83 16.82
CA LEU A 177 0.55 7.49 17.07
C LEU A 177 1.46 8.73 17.19
N LEU A 178 1.24 9.75 16.38
CA LEU A 178 1.97 11.00 16.48
C LEU A 178 1.61 11.78 17.77
N GLU A 179 0.34 11.80 18.16
CA GLU A 179 -0.11 12.44 19.42
C GLU A 179 0.44 11.72 20.66
N GLU A 180 0.53 10.39 20.64
CA GLU A 180 1.21 9.60 21.68
C GLU A 180 2.70 9.95 21.83
N ARG A 181 3.33 10.42 20.75
CA ARG A 181 4.72 10.93 20.75
C ARG A 181 4.80 12.42 21.14
N ALA A 182 3.73 12.98 21.68
CA ALA A 182 3.59 14.39 22.06
C ALA A 182 3.75 15.39 20.89
N GLU A 183 3.43 14.95 19.66
CA GLU A 183 3.40 15.82 18.50
C GLU A 183 2.05 16.53 18.38
N GLN A 184 2.08 17.81 18.01
CA GLN A 184 0.86 18.53 17.65
C GLN A 184 0.47 18.22 16.21
N VAL A 185 -0.69 17.58 16.01
CA VAL A 185 -1.14 17.09 14.71
C VAL A 185 -2.55 17.59 14.40
N ASP A 186 -2.69 18.34 13.32
CA ASP A 186 -3.97 18.70 12.75
C ASP A 186 -4.36 17.73 11.63
N MET A 187 -5.65 17.59 11.36
CA MET A 187 -6.16 16.82 10.22
C MET A 187 -7.20 17.63 9.45
N TYR A 188 -7.16 17.49 8.14
CA TYR A 188 -8.17 18.04 7.24
C TYR A 188 -8.55 17.05 6.14
N ASP A 189 -9.84 16.98 5.82
CA ASP A 189 -10.36 16.16 4.73
C ASP A 189 -11.53 16.88 4.05
N PRO A 190 -11.46 17.16 2.74
CA PRO A 190 -12.46 17.92 2.03
C PRO A 190 -13.82 17.24 1.88
N TRP A 191 -13.91 15.94 2.22
CA TRP A 191 -15.15 15.15 2.18
C TRP A 191 -15.77 14.94 3.55
N VAL A 192 -15.08 15.39 4.61
CA VAL A 192 -15.51 15.22 6.01
C VAL A 192 -15.74 16.56 6.69
N ASP A 193 -14.84 17.53 6.43
CA ASP A 193 -14.89 18.84 7.03
C ASP A 193 -15.75 19.80 6.18
N ASP A 194 -16.50 20.69 6.82
CA ASP A 194 -17.39 21.66 6.22
C ASP A 194 -16.73 23.03 5.94
N TYR A 195 -15.41 23.11 6.08
CA TYR A 195 -14.59 24.30 5.82
C TYR A 195 -13.45 23.97 4.85
N ASP A 196 -12.90 24.99 4.21
CA ASP A 196 -11.66 24.86 3.43
C ASP A 196 -10.45 25.20 4.32
N ILE A 197 -9.40 24.36 4.22
CA ILE A 197 -8.16 24.57 4.98
C ILE A 197 -7.39 25.78 4.41
N GLU A 198 -6.94 26.67 5.29
CA GLU A 198 -5.91 27.65 4.95
C GLU A 198 -4.54 26.99 5.15
N LEU A 199 -3.75 26.95 4.07
CA LEU A 199 -2.42 26.37 4.11
C LEU A 199 -1.41 27.38 4.65
N ASP A 200 -0.73 27.03 5.71
CA ASP A 200 0.42 27.77 6.28
C ASP A 200 1.71 26.93 6.18
N LYS A 201 2.83 27.44 6.65
CA LYS A 201 4.11 26.73 6.62
C LYS A 201 4.11 25.58 7.63
N ARG A 202 3.97 24.33 7.14
CA ARG A 202 3.88 23.11 7.95
C ARG A 202 4.61 21.91 7.32
N CYS A 203 4.65 20.82 8.06
CA CYS A 203 4.88 19.49 7.54
C CYS A 203 3.54 18.84 7.21
N TYR A 204 3.28 18.61 5.94
CA TYR A 204 2.08 17.97 5.44
C TYR A 204 2.33 16.48 5.15
N PHE A 205 1.38 15.65 5.53
CA PHE A 205 1.37 14.24 5.16
C PHE A 205 0.09 13.94 4.37
N ILE A 206 0.20 13.32 3.21
CA ILE A 206 -0.97 12.96 2.39
C ILE A 206 -1.54 11.64 2.87
N GLY A 207 -2.54 11.68 3.77
CA GLY A 207 -3.18 10.50 4.36
C GLY A 207 -4.11 9.79 3.39
N THR A 208 -4.83 10.55 2.55
CA THR A 208 -5.73 10.01 1.52
C THR A 208 -5.45 10.71 0.20
N ASN A 209 -5.49 9.96 -0.89
CA ASN A 209 -5.16 10.47 -2.24
C ASN A 209 -6.37 11.14 -2.93
N HIS A 210 -7.03 12.10 -2.27
CA HIS A 210 -8.11 12.88 -2.87
C HIS A 210 -7.60 13.72 -4.04
N ASP A 211 -8.40 13.80 -5.11
CA ASP A 211 -8.03 14.55 -6.31
C ASP A 211 -7.91 16.07 -6.03
N LYS A 212 -8.65 16.58 -5.04
CA LYS A 212 -8.53 17.99 -4.58
C LYS A 212 -7.10 18.37 -4.16
N PHE A 213 -6.31 17.45 -3.62
CA PHE A 213 -4.94 17.73 -3.18
C PHE A 213 -3.94 17.89 -4.33
N LEU A 214 -4.27 17.45 -5.53
CA LEU A 214 -3.42 17.63 -6.73
C LEU A 214 -3.15 19.10 -7.05
N ASP A 215 -4.10 19.98 -6.72
CA ASP A 215 -4.05 21.40 -7.05
C ASP A 215 -3.52 22.27 -5.89
N TYR A 216 -3.20 21.67 -4.75
CA TYR A 216 -2.73 22.41 -3.58
C TYR A 216 -1.37 23.07 -3.84
N LYS A 217 -1.28 24.35 -3.47
CA LYS A 217 -0.03 25.14 -3.48
C LYS A 217 0.44 25.30 -2.05
N PHE A 218 1.42 24.53 -1.66
CA PHE A 218 1.97 24.56 -0.32
C PHE A 218 2.84 25.82 -0.12
N PRO A 219 2.76 26.44 1.06
CA PRO A 219 3.58 27.60 1.38
C PRO A 219 5.08 27.27 1.35
N LYS A 220 5.88 28.27 0.93
CA LYS A 220 7.34 28.15 0.89
C LYS A 220 7.94 27.70 2.22
N GLY A 221 8.89 26.78 2.15
CA GLY A 221 9.54 26.19 3.31
C GLY A 221 8.73 25.10 4.00
N SER A 222 7.57 24.70 3.45
CA SER A 222 6.85 23.50 3.88
C SER A 222 7.57 22.22 3.47
N VAL A 223 7.26 21.14 4.18
CA VAL A 223 7.65 19.77 3.83
C VAL A 223 6.38 18.98 3.53
N VAL A 224 6.36 18.21 2.45
CA VAL A 224 5.22 17.35 2.09
C VAL A 224 5.72 15.92 1.97
N LEU A 225 5.17 15.01 2.79
CA LEU A 225 5.41 13.58 2.68
C LEU A 225 4.21 12.94 1.93
N ASP A 226 4.49 12.30 0.82
CA ASP A 226 3.48 11.80 -0.09
C ASP A 226 3.68 10.30 -0.38
N PRO A 227 2.96 9.41 0.33
CA PRO A 227 3.02 7.97 0.10
C PRO A 227 2.31 7.53 -1.19
N TRP A 228 1.53 8.43 -1.82
CA TRP A 228 0.77 8.12 -3.03
C TRP A 228 1.46 8.59 -4.32
N GLY A 229 2.44 9.49 -4.20
CA GLY A 229 3.16 10.05 -5.33
C GLY A 229 2.33 11.00 -6.20
N ILE A 230 1.33 11.67 -5.62
CA ILE A 230 0.39 12.53 -6.35
C ILE A 230 0.80 14.01 -6.36
N ILE A 231 1.64 14.44 -5.43
CA ILE A 231 2.04 15.84 -5.31
C ILE A 231 3.21 16.15 -6.25
N LYS A 232 3.04 17.16 -7.10
CA LYS A 232 4.09 17.65 -8.01
C LYS A 232 5.10 18.50 -7.25
N ASP A 233 6.31 18.62 -7.82
CA ASP A 233 7.32 19.55 -7.30
C ASP A 233 6.82 21.00 -7.32
N GLN A 234 7.19 21.76 -6.29
CA GLN A 234 6.83 23.15 -6.11
C GLN A 234 8.04 23.94 -5.60
N ASP A 235 8.16 25.20 -6.02
CA ASP A 235 9.28 26.07 -5.65
C ASP A 235 9.33 26.29 -4.14
N ASP A 236 10.50 26.08 -3.56
CA ASP A 236 10.76 26.23 -2.12
C ASP A 236 9.94 25.29 -1.20
N VAL A 237 9.36 24.22 -1.72
CA VAL A 237 8.66 23.18 -0.96
C VAL A 237 9.43 21.85 -1.10
N LYS A 238 9.71 21.21 0.03
CA LYS A 238 10.35 19.90 0.01
C LYS A 238 9.30 18.78 -0.12
N VAL A 239 9.10 18.27 -1.33
CA VAL A 239 8.21 17.13 -1.58
C VAL A 239 9.01 15.82 -1.49
N ILE A 240 8.55 14.92 -0.63
CA ILE A 240 9.14 13.58 -0.41
C ILE A 240 8.11 12.55 -0.84
N ARG A 241 8.27 12.00 -2.03
CA ARG A 241 7.45 10.89 -2.52
C ARG A 241 8.01 9.61 -1.97
N ILE A 242 7.27 9.00 -1.05
CA ILE A 242 7.75 7.83 -0.30
C ILE A 242 7.85 6.63 -1.25
N GLY A 243 9.07 6.10 -1.42
CA GLY A 243 9.33 4.96 -2.30
C GLY A 243 9.29 5.28 -3.81
N ARG A 244 9.43 6.57 -4.17
CA ARG A 244 9.40 7.02 -5.58
C ARG A 244 10.40 8.12 -5.83
#